data_1aec0e4bc5e43106a06651e4de384843
#
_entry.id   1aec0e4bc5e43106a06651e4de384843
#
_cell.length_a   1.000
_cell.length_b   1.000
_cell.length_c   1.000
_cell.angle_alpha   90.00
_cell.angle_beta   90.00
_cell.angle_gamma   90.00
#
_symmetry.space_group_name_H-M   'P 1'
#
loop_
_entity.id
_entity.type
_entity.pdbx_description
1 polymer ?
#
loop_
_entity_poly.entity_id
_entity_poly.type
_entity_poly.pdbx_seq_one_letter_code
_entity_poly.pdbx_strand_id
1 'polypeptide(L)'
;MVFILITILKILSIVIPLLISVAYFTIAERKIMGAIQRRRGPNVVGFMGLLQPLADGLKLFTKETTLPTSANISIFLFAPALAFILSLIGWSVIPFSEGIVICDLNLGVLYLFAISSLNVYGILFAG
;
A
#
# COMPACT_ATOMS: atom_id res chain seq x y z
N MET A 1 -3.21 -28.08 7.80
CA MET A 1 -2.39 -27.64 6.65
C MET A 1 -3.20 -27.03 5.53
N VAL A 2 -4.27 -27.68 5.10
CA VAL A 2 -5.14 -27.16 4.05
C VAL A 2 -5.77 -25.83 4.47
N PHE A 3 -6.17 -25.71 5.74
CA PHE A 3 -6.76 -24.47 6.26
C PHE A 3 -5.80 -23.29 6.16
N ILE A 4 -4.53 -23.52 6.50
CA ILE A 4 -3.50 -22.48 6.42
C ILE A 4 -3.29 -22.06 4.97
N LEU A 5 -3.26 -23.01 4.05
CA LEU A 5 -3.08 -22.74 2.63
C LEU A 5 -4.22 -21.89 2.08
N ILE A 6 -5.47 -22.22 2.44
CA ILE A 6 -6.65 -21.48 2.01
C ILE A 6 -6.60 -20.06 2.55
N THR A 7 -6.19 -19.87 3.81
CA THR A 7 -6.07 -18.55 4.42
C THR A 7 -5.03 -17.69 3.69
N ILE A 8 -3.88 -18.28 3.36
CA ILE A 8 -2.83 -17.58 2.63
C ILE A 8 -3.33 -17.16 1.26
N LEU A 9 -4.05 -18.05 0.56
CA LEU A 9 -4.61 -17.71 -0.75
C LEU A 9 -5.61 -16.56 -0.67
N LYS A 10 -6.45 -16.53 0.36
CA LYS A 10 -7.39 -15.43 0.57
C LYS A 10 -6.67 -14.11 0.78
N ILE A 11 -5.63 -14.11 1.61
CA ILE A 11 -4.83 -12.92 1.86
C ILE A 11 -4.19 -12.42 0.58
N LEU A 12 -3.56 -13.31 -0.17
CA LEU A 12 -2.91 -12.95 -1.42
C LEU A 12 -3.90 -12.45 -2.47
N SER A 13 -5.10 -13.02 -2.52
CA SER A 13 -6.12 -12.60 -3.48
C SER A 13 -6.61 -11.17 -3.25
N ILE A 14 -6.44 -10.66 -2.03
CA ILE A 14 -6.79 -9.27 -1.71
C ILE A 14 -5.59 -8.35 -1.87
N VAL A 15 -4.42 -8.77 -1.39
CA VAL A 15 -3.22 -7.93 -1.36
C VAL A 15 -2.69 -7.65 -2.77
N ILE A 16 -2.61 -8.66 -3.63
CA ILE A 16 -2.05 -8.49 -4.97
C ILE A 16 -2.88 -7.54 -5.82
N PRO A 17 -4.22 -7.69 -5.96
CA PRO A 17 -5.01 -6.71 -6.69
C PRO A 17 -4.96 -5.31 -6.08
N LEU A 18 -4.89 -5.21 -4.75
CA LEU A 18 -4.79 -3.93 -4.06
C LEU A 18 -3.51 -3.20 -4.44
N LEU A 19 -2.37 -3.89 -4.43
CA LEU A 19 -1.10 -3.29 -4.79
C LEU A 19 -1.07 -2.84 -6.24
N ILE A 20 -1.65 -3.65 -7.15
CA ILE A 20 -1.75 -3.29 -8.55
C ILE A 20 -2.64 -2.07 -8.73
N SER A 21 -3.76 -2.02 -8.02
CA SER A 21 -4.69 -0.88 -8.08
C SER A 21 -4.04 0.42 -7.64
N VAL A 22 -3.27 0.38 -6.55
CA VAL A 22 -2.55 1.55 -6.04
C VAL A 22 -1.51 2.01 -7.05
N ALA A 23 -0.79 1.09 -7.66
CA ALA A 23 0.23 1.42 -8.66
C ALA A 23 -0.38 2.18 -9.85
N TYR A 24 -1.50 1.68 -10.37
CA TYR A 24 -2.17 2.36 -11.49
C TYR A 24 -2.90 3.63 -11.06
N PHE A 25 -3.30 3.72 -9.81
CA PHE A 25 -3.87 4.95 -9.26
C PHE A 25 -2.88 6.10 -9.31
N THR A 26 -1.61 5.84 -8.99
CA THR A 26 -0.58 6.88 -9.06
C THR A 26 -0.39 7.39 -10.48
N ILE A 27 -0.47 6.50 -11.48
CA ILE A 27 -0.40 6.90 -12.88
C ILE A 27 -1.61 7.75 -13.27
N ALA A 28 -2.80 7.35 -12.83
CA ALA A 28 -4.02 8.12 -13.09
C ALA A 28 -3.91 9.52 -12.50
N GLU A 29 -3.39 9.65 -11.29
CA GLU A 29 -3.15 10.97 -10.69
C GLU A 29 -2.21 11.81 -11.53
N ARG A 30 -1.07 11.25 -11.95
CA ARG A 30 -0.10 11.99 -12.75
C ARG A 30 -0.69 12.47 -14.06
N LYS A 31 -1.45 11.62 -14.75
CA LYS A 31 -2.07 11.97 -16.02
C LYS A 31 -3.16 13.02 -15.87
N ILE A 32 -3.99 12.90 -14.85
CA ILE A 32 -5.07 13.86 -14.60
C ILE A 32 -4.49 15.21 -14.23
N MET A 33 -3.50 15.25 -13.34
CA MET A 33 -2.84 16.50 -12.96
C MET A 33 -2.10 17.11 -14.15
N GLY A 34 -1.49 16.27 -14.99
CA GLY A 34 -0.86 16.74 -16.22
C GLY A 34 -1.85 17.42 -17.15
N ALA A 35 -3.04 16.84 -17.33
CA ALA A 35 -4.08 17.43 -18.16
C ALA A 35 -4.57 18.76 -17.58
N ILE A 36 -4.73 18.84 -16.26
CA ILE A 36 -5.12 20.09 -15.59
C ILE A 36 -4.06 21.18 -15.81
N GLN A 37 -2.79 20.80 -15.79
CA GLN A 37 -1.66 21.72 -16.00
C GLN A 37 -1.33 21.94 -17.47
N ARG A 38 -2.17 21.44 -18.38
CA ARG A 38 -1.99 21.56 -19.83
C ARG A 38 -0.70 20.96 -20.34
N ARG A 39 -0.29 19.82 -19.77
CA ARG A 39 0.87 19.05 -20.22
C ARG A 39 0.47 17.58 -20.27
N ARG A 40 1.32 16.77 -20.86
CA ARG A 40 1.09 15.34 -20.87
C ARG A 40 1.78 14.69 -19.66
N GLY A 41 1.09 13.73 -19.06
CA GLY A 41 1.68 12.88 -18.04
C GLY A 41 2.56 11.79 -18.66
N PRO A 42 2.93 10.76 -17.88
CA PRO A 42 3.77 9.67 -18.38
C PRO A 42 3.12 8.99 -19.58
N ASN A 43 3.87 8.88 -20.69
CA ASN A 43 3.36 8.25 -21.90
C ASN A 43 4.41 7.43 -22.66
N VAL A 44 5.66 7.42 -22.19
CA VAL A 44 6.77 6.78 -22.90
C VAL A 44 6.95 5.34 -22.48
N VAL A 45 6.87 5.04 -21.18
CA VAL A 45 7.09 3.69 -20.65
C VAL A 45 5.83 2.86 -20.89
N GLY A 46 5.91 1.94 -21.87
CA GLY A 46 4.76 1.18 -22.31
C GLY A 46 3.79 2.03 -23.10
N PHE A 47 2.68 1.41 -23.54
CA PHE A 47 1.64 2.13 -24.29
C PHE A 47 0.93 3.11 -23.35
N MET A 48 0.98 4.39 -23.67
CA MET A 48 0.37 5.47 -22.88
C MET A 48 0.83 5.49 -21.42
N GLY A 49 2.05 4.99 -21.15
CA GLY A 49 2.60 4.98 -19.81
C GLY A 49 2.07 3.86 -18.93
N LEU A 50 1.47 2.81 -19.49
CA LEU A 50 0.91 1.72 -18.71
C LEU A 50 1.96 0.93 -17.91
N LEU A 51 3.23 0.93 -18.36
CA LEU A 51 4.31 0.25 -17.65
C LEU A 51 5.04 1.16 -16.64
N GLN A 52 4.63 2.42 -16.54
CA GLN A 52 5.25 3.35 -15.60
C GLN A 52 5.21 2.87 -14.15
N PRO A 53 4.10 2.25 -13.65
CA PRO A 53 4.11 1.74 -12.28
C PRO A 53 5.20 0.69 -12.05
N LEU A 54 5.45 -0.17 -13.03
CA LEU A 54 6.50 -1.17 -12.94
C LEU A 54 7.88 -0.53 -12.91
N ALA A 55 8.09 0.51 -13.71
CA ALA A 55 9.35 1.25 -13.72
C ALA A 55 9.60 1.94 -12.38
N ASP A 56 8.56 2.56 -11.80
CA ASP A 56 8.65 3.19 -10.50
C ASP A 56 8.96 2.16 -9.40
N GLY A 57 8.31 1.00 -9.46
CA GLY A 57 8.55 -0.07 -8.50
C GLY A 57 9.98 -0.57 -8.54
N LEU A 58 10.52 -0.82 -9.73
CA LEU A 58 11.90 -1.26 -9.90
C LEU A 58 12.89 -0.21 -9.40
N LYS A 59 12.61 1.06 -9.67
CA LYS A 59 13.45 2.15 -9.20
C LYS A 59 13.51 2.17 -7.67
N LEU A 60 12.36 2.03 -7.01
CA LEU A 60 12.29 2.04 -5.56
C LEU A 60 12.99 0.82 -4.94
N PHE A 61 12.87 -0.35 -5.57
CA PHE A 61 13.55 -1.55 -5.09
C PHE A 61 15.06 -1.42 -5.14
N THR A 62 15.59 -0.77 -6.18
CA THR A 62 17.03 -0.64 -6.37
C THR A 62 17.60 0.61 -5.71
N LYS A 63 16.75 1.50 -5.21
CA LYS A 63 17.21 2.74 -4.61
C LYS A 63 17.89 2.49 -3.27
N GLU A 64 19.04 3.16 -3.08
CA GLU A 64 19.78 3.08 -1.83
C GLU A 64 19.05 3.80 -0.72
N THR A 65 19.06 3.19 0.48
CA THR A 65 18.44 3.79 1.65
C THR A 65 19.27 4.97 2.14
N THR A 66 18.62 6.13 2.26
CA THR A 66 19.26 7.33 2.78
C THR A 66 18.82 7.56 4.22
N LEU A 67 19.79 7.68 5.13
CA LEU A 67 19.52 7.86 6.54
C LEU A 67 19.96 9.25 6.99
N PRO A 68 19.09 10.04 7.62
CA PRO A 68 19.49 11.31 8.23
C PRO A 68 20.49 11.09 9.36
N THR A 69 21.44 12.01 9.52
CA THR A 69 22.48 11.86 10.54
C THR A 69 21.95 11.96 11.96
N SER A 70 20.87 12.70 12.20
CA SER A 70 20.29 12.91 13.52
C SER A 70 19.11 11.98 13.80
N ALA A 71 18.84 11.01 12.92
CA ALA A 71 17.72 10.09 13.10
C ALA A 71 18.13 8.86 13.91
N ASN A 72 17.16 8.30 14.63
CA ASN A 72 17.32 6.98 15.25
C ASN A 72 17.11 5.95 14.14
N ILE A 73 18.18 5.25 13.77
CA ILE A 73 18.19 4.37 12.59
C ILE A 73 17.11 3.30 12.66
N SER A 74 17.00 2.63 13.83
CA SER A 74 16.03 1.53 13.98
C SER A 74 14.60 2.00 13.78
N ILE A 75 14.22 3.09 14.42
CA ILE A 75 12.87 3.62 14.36
C ILE A 75 12.59 4.20 12.97
N PHE A 76 13.56 4.89 12.39
CA PHE A 76 13.40 5.49 11.07
C PHE A 76 13.15 4.45 9.99
N LEU A 77 13.85 3.33 10.05
CA LEU A 77 13.63 2.24 9.10
C LEU A 77 12.33 1.48 9.36
N PHE A 78 11.93 1.38 10.63
CA PHE A 78 10.72 0.65 11.02
C PHE A 78 9.43 1.40 10.68
N ALA A 79 9.45 2.73 10.74
CA ALA A 79 8.23 3.52 10.60
C ALA A 79 7.47 3.30 9.28
N PRO A 80 8.14 3.34 8.10
CA PRO A 80 7.42 3.07 6.84
C PRO A 80 6.86 1.65 6.79
N ALA A 81 7.60 0.66 7.32
CA ALA A 81 7.13 -0.71 7.36
C ALA A 81 5.90 -0.84 8.24
N LEU A 82 5.88 -0.16 9.39
CA LEU A 82 4.74 -0.15 10.28
C LEU A 82 3.50 0.43 9.60
N ALA A 83 3.65 1.56 8.92
CA ALA A 83 2.55 2.19 8.22
C ALA A 83 2.00 1.29 7.11
N PHE A 84 2.87 0.66 6.36
CA PHE A 84 2.48 -0.26 5.28
C PHE A 84 1.72 -1.47 5.82
N ILE A 85 2.25 -2.09 6.88
CA ILE A 85 1.62 -3.27 7.48
C ILE A 85 0.25 -2.92 8.04
N LEU A 86 0.11 -1.80 8.75
CA LEU A 86 -1.16 -1.39 9.33
C LEU A 86 -2.20 -1.07 8.27
N SER A 87 -1.79 -0.46 7.16
CA SER A 87 -2.71 -0.19 6.07
C SER A 87 -3.24 -1.47 5.44
N LEU A 88 -2.40 -2.49 5.29
CA LEU A 88 -2.83 -3.79 4.76
C LEU A 88 -3.73 -4.53 5.75
N ILE A 89 -3.42 -4.47 7.05
CA ILE A 89 -4.24 -5.13 8.07
C ILE A 89 -5.65 -4.56 8.08
N GLY A 90 -5.81 -3.26 7.86
CA GLY A 90 -7.12 -2.62 7.82
C GLY A 90 -8.06 -3.23 6.78
N TRP A 91 -7.51 -3.76 5.69
CA TRP A 91 -8.32 -4.39 4.65
C TRP A 91 -8.83 -5.78 5.04
N SER A 92 -8.29 -6.38 6.12
CA SER A 92 -8.63 -7.75 6.49
C SER A 92 -10.07 -7.93 6.96
N VAL A 93 -10.70 -6.87 7.48
CA VAL A 93 -12.07 -6.96 8.01
C VAL A 93 -13.13 -6.50 7.02
N ILE A 94 -12.74 -6.05 5.83
CA ILE A 94 -13.68 -5.56 4.83
C ILE A 94 -14.33 -6.75 4.12
N PRO A 95 -15.67 -6.89 4.16
CA PRO A 95 -16.35 -7.95 3.43
C PRO A 95 -16.49 -7.58 1.96
N PHE A 96 -16.02 -8.45 1.08
CA PHE A 96 -16.12 -8.22 -0.37
C PHE A 96 -17.40 -8.82 -0.95
N SER A 97 -17.92 -9.86 -0.31
CA SER A 97 -19.24 -10.39 -0.58
C SER A 97 -19.66 -11.20 0.62
N GLU A 98 -20.87 -11.74 0.59
CA GLU A 98 -21.37 -12.55 1.68
C GLU A 98 -20.44 -13.74 1.94
N GLY A 99 -19.90 -13.80 3.15
CA GLY A 99 -18.98 -14.87 3.55
C GLY A 99 -17.55 -14.71 3.08
N ILE A 100 -17.23 -13.69 2.25
CA ILE A 100 -15.88 -13.47 1.77
C ILE A 100 -15.23 -12.32 2.53
N VAL A 101 -14.56 -12.69 3.63
CA VAL A 101 -13.83 -11.76 4.48
C VAL A 101 -12.68 -12.52 5.11
N ILE A 102 -11.52 -11.89 5.27
CA ILE A 102 -10.36 -12.56 5.89
C ILE A 102 -10.59 -12.76 7.38
N CYS A 103 -11.03 -11.70 8.07
CA CYS A 103 -11.34 -11.73 9.49
C CYS A 103 -12.78 -11.28 9.71
N ASP A 104 -13.62 -12.20 10.20
CA ASP A 104 -15.01 -11.88 10.54
C ASP A 104 -15.07 -11.56 12.02
N LEU A 105 -15.05 -10.27 12.35
CA LEU A 105 -15.05 -9.80 13.73
C LEU A 105 -16.35 -9.09 14.04
N ASN A 106 -16.92 -9.40 15.22
CA ASN A 106 -18.15 -8.74 15.67
C ASN A 106 -17.95 -7.25 15.89
N LEU A 107 -16.76 -6.85 16.32
CA LEU A 107 -16.42 -5.45 16.56
C LEU A 107 -15.44 -4.93 15.50
N GLY A 108 -15.74 -5.24 14.23
CA GLY A 108 -14.87 -4.85 13.11
C GLY A 108 -14.63 -3.36 12.99
N VAL A 109 -15.67 -2.55 13.27
CA VAL A 109 -15.56 -1.08 13.20
C VAL A 109 -14.56 -0.57 14.25
N LEU A 110 -14.63 -1.10 15.47
CA LEU A 110 -13.68 -0.73 16.51
C LEU A 110 -12.26 -1.18 16.17
N TYR A 111 -12.13 -2.34 15.54
CA TYR A 111 -10.85 -2.85 15.06
C TYR A 111 -10.24 -1.88 14.03
N LEU A 112 -11.04 -1.39 13.08
CA LEU A 112 -10.59 -0.43 12.09
C LEU A 112 -10.16 0.89 12.73
N PHE A 113 -10.92 1.38 13.71
CA PHE A 113 -10.55 2.60 14.42
C PHE A 113 -9.23 2.43 15.17
N ALA A 114 -9.01 1.28 15.80
CA ALA A 114 -7.77 1.00 16.50
C ALA A 114 -6.57 1.00 15.55
N ILE A 115 -6.70 0.37 14.40
CA ILE A 115 -5.64 0.32 13.40
C ILE A 115 -5.38 1.70 12.81
N SER A 116 -6.44 2.47 12.54
CA SER A 116 -6.30 3.84 12.03
C SER A 116 -5.56 4.73 13.03
N SER A 117 -5.81 4.56 14.33
CA SER A 117 -5.08 5.28 15.37
C SER A 117 -3.60 4.92 15.37
N LEU A 118 -3.29 3.64 15.18
CA LEU A 118 -1.91 3.18 15.16
C LEU A 118 -1.14 3.68 13.94
N ASN A 119 -1.81 3.95 12.82
CA ASN A 119 -1.16 4.46 11.62
C ASN A 119 -0.45 5.79 11.86
N VAL A 120 -0.94 6.59 12.80
CA VAL A 120 -0.32 7.88 13.12
C VAL A 120 1.10 7.69 13.66
N TYR A 121 1.35 6.58 14.35
CA TYR A 121 2.68 6.31 14.89
C TYR A 121 3.74 6.13 13.82
N GLY A 122 3.36 5.61 12.66
CA GLY A 122 4.29 5.51 11.54
C GLY A 122 4.83 6.87 11.13
N ILE A 123 3.95 7.86 11.05
CA ILE A 123 4.33 9.23 10.70
C ILE A 123 5.16 9.86 11.82
N LEU A 124 4.74 9.68 13.07
CA LEU A 124 5.44 10.26 14.22
C LEU A 124 6.85 9.68 14.39
N PHE A 125 7.00 8.37 14.18
CA PHE A 125 8.30 7.72 14.34
C PHE A 125 9.27 8.10 13.23
N ALA A 126 8.77 8.46 12.06
CA ALA A 126 9.63 8.90 10.97
C ALA A 126 10.21 10.30 11.22
N GLY A 127 9.55 11.10 12.06
CA GLY A 127 10.03 12.44 12.41
C GLY A 127 10.96 12.50 13.59
#